data_7ce364386f9a3922b89f7196a7e56b40
#
_entry.id   7ce364386f9a3922b89f7196a7e56b40
#
_cell.length_a   1.000
_cell.length_b   1.000
_cell.length_c   1.000
_cell.angle_alpha   90.00
_cell.angle_beta   90.00
_cell.angle_gamma   90.00
#
_symmetry.space_group_name_H-M   'P 1'
#
loop_
_entity.id
_entity.type
_entity.pdbx_description
1 polymer ?
#
loop_
_entity_poly.entity_id
_entity_poly.type
_entity_poly.pdbx_seq_one_letter_code
_entity_poly.pdbx_strand_id
1 'polypeptide(L)'
;MAIVQRANSELVTVAWLQGADGMEEGQVATTLPTDVSSWTANGFVQVCPVAGGSPQLHYALREPVIQVDCYAVSRNSGKPPWGRAASLMELVVAATYDEARMQRTLTLPVGYPQARVLTAHLMSEPRRMPGDEASYARFVADLALHWITL
;
A
#
# COMPACT_ATOMS: atom_id res chain seq x y z
N MET A 1 -12.09 29.14 -15.11
CA MET A 1 -12.59 27.89 -14.53
C MET A 1 -11.50 27.33 -13.60
N ALA A 2 -11.84 27.06 -12.36
CA ALA A 2 -10.90 26.44 -11.44
C ALA A 2 -10.75 24.96 -11.77
N ILE A 3 -9.51 24.48 -11.85
CA ILE A 3 -9.24 23.04 -11.98
C ILE A 3 -9.33 22.44 -10.59
N VAL A 4 -10.25 21.50 -10.40
CA VAL A 4 -10.35 20.77 -9.15
C VAL A 4 -9.32 19.64 -9.19
N GLN A 5 -8.24 19.81 -8.46
CA GLN A 5 -7.23 18.79 -8.35
C GLN A 5 -7.69 17.75 -7.31
N ARG A 6 -7.78 16.51 -7.72
CA ARG A 6 -8.08 15.39 -6.82
C ARG A 6 -6.81 14.60 -6.54
N ALA A 7 -6.77 13.95 -5.38
CA ALA A 7 -5.75 12.96 -5.13
C ALA A 7 -5.92 11.80 -6.11
N ASN A 8 -4.85 11.10 -6.37
CA ASN A 8 -4.92 9.84 -7.13
C ASN A 8 -4.97 8.64 -6.17
N SER A 9 -5.28 7.48 -6.71
CA SER A 9 -5.42 6.27 -5.91
C SER A 9 -4.12 5.85 -5.23
N GLU A 10 -2.96 6.16 -5.80
CA GLU A 10 -1.66 5.90 -5.17
C GLU A 10 -1.48 6.69 -3.88
N LEU A 11 -1.72 8.00 -3.93
CA LEU A 11 -1.60 8.87 -2.75
C LEU A 11 -2.54 8.42 -1.65
N VAL A 12 -3.77 8.10 -2.00
CA VAL A 12 -4.77 7.65 -1.02
C VAL A 12 -4.35 6.33 -0.38
N THR A 13 -3.87 5.39 -1.17
CA THR A 13 -3.41 4.08 -0.66
C THR A 13 -2.21 4.24 0.26
N VAL A 14 -1.24 5.07 -0.13
CA VAL A 14 -0.07 5.35 0.73
C VAL A 14 -0.51 5.95 2.06
N ALA A 15 -1.36 6.96 2.04
CA ALA A 15 -1.84 7.61 3.27
C ALA A 15 -2.60 6.62 4.16
N TRP A 16 -3.43 5.77 3.56
CA TRP A 16 -4.21 4.79 4.30
C TRP A 16 -3.31 3.72 4.95
N LEU A 17 -2.40 3.13 4.18
CA LEU A 17 -1.48 2.10 4.70
C LEU A 17 -0.46 2.68 5.68
N GLN A 18 0.05 3.88 5.42
CA GLN A 18 1.04 4.49 6.31
C GLN A 18 0.47 4.74 7.71
N GLY A 19 -0.83 4.94 7.81
CA GLY A 19 -1.51 5.09 9.10
C GLY A 19 -1.94 3.78 9.74
N ALA A 20 -1.68 2.62 9.12
CA ALA A 20 -2.07 1.33 9.68
C ALA A 20 -1.23 0.98 10.92
N ASP A 21 -1.83 0.24 11.84
CA ASP A 21 -1.13 -0.21 13.04
C ASP A 21 0.07 -1.06 12.65
N GLY A 22 1.21 -0.78 13.24
CA GLY A 22 2.46 -1.49 13.00
C GLY A 22 3.31 -0.94 11.86
N MET A 23 2.81 0.01 11.07
CA MET A 23 3.59 0.67 10.02
C MET A 23 4.48 1.77 10.60
N GLU A 24 5.76 1.75 10.23
CA GLU A 24 6.71 2.79 10.60
C GLU A 24 6.61 3.97 9.64
N GLU A 25 7.03 5.15 10.11
CA GLU A 25 7.02 6.35 9.26
C GLU A 25 7.93 6.15 8.04
N GLY A 26 7.41 6.51 6.86
CA GLY A 26 8.15 6.39 5.61
C GLY A 26 8.28 4.97 5.06
N GLN A 27 7.58 4.00 5.64
CA GLN A 27 7.67 2.61 5.23
C GLN A 27 6.83 2.28 3.99
N VAL A 28 5.87 3.13 3.65
CA VAL A 28 4.96 2.92 2.52
C VAL A 28 5.18 4.00 1.46
N ALA A 29 5.40 3.60 0.22
CA ALA A 29 5.54 4.55 -0.89
C ALA A 29 5.22 3.87 -2.23
N THR A 30 5.26 4.66 -3.30
CA THR A 30 5.02 4.16 -4.66
C THR A 30 6.29 3.65 -5.34
N THR A 31 7.45 3.96 -4.77
CA THR A 31 8.75 3.55 -5.31
C THR A 31 9.63 3.00 -4.21
N LEU A 32 10.19 1.81 -4.44
CA LEU A 32 11.15 1.22 -3.53
C LEU A 32 12.42 2.09 -3.49
N PRO A 33 12.85 2.56 -2.30
CA PRO A 33 14.05 3.37 -2.21
C PRO A 33 15.29 2.62 -2.71
N THR A 34 16.16 3.31 -3.44
CA THR A 34 17.41 2.74 -3.92
C THR A 34 18.41 2.47 -2.79
N ASP A 35 18.35 3.28 -1.72
CA ASP A 35 19.16 3.05 -0.54
C ASP A 35 18.49 2.01 0.35
N VAL A 36 18.94 0.76 0.21
CA VAL A 36 18.39 -0.38 0.96
C VAL A 36 18.55 -0.18 2.47
N SER A 37 19.59 0.53 2.92
CA SER A 37 19.81 0.76 4.36
C SER A 37 18.67 1.51 5.03
N SER A 38 17.93 2.31 4.28
CA SER A 38 16.80 3.10 4.82
C SER A 38 15.62 2.23 5.26
N TRP A 39 15.49 1.00 4.76
CA TRP A 39 14.36 0.13 5.07
C TRP A 39 14.74 -1.31 5.47
N THR A 40 16.05 -1.59 5.63
CA THR A 40 16.52 -2.94 5.97
C THR A 40 15.94 -3.46 7.29
N ALA A 41 15.78 -2.58 8.28
CA ALA A 41 15.33 -3.00 9.61
C ALA A 41 13.87 -3.45 9.63
N ASN A 42 12.99 -2.72 8.95
CA ASN A 42 11.54 -2.90 9.08
C ASN A 42 10.86 -3.41 7.82
N GLY A 43 11.59 -3.50 6.72
CA GLY A 43 11.00 -3.82 5.43
C GLY A 43 10.36 -2.62 4.77
N PHE A 44 9.75 -2.84 3.60
CA PHE A 44 9.16 -1.77 2.81
C PHE A 44 7.90 -2.23 2.10
N VAL A 45 6.92 -1.34 2.02
CA VAL A 45 5.65 -1.58 1.31
C VAL A 45 5.57 -0.65 0.10
N GLN A 46 5.53 -1.24 -1.08
CA GLN A 46 5.37 -0.51 -2.33
C GLN A 46 3.96 -0.72 -2.85
N VAL A 47 3.32 0.34 -3.31
CA VAL A 47 1.97 0.29 -3.88
C VAL A 47 1.98 0.78 -5.32
N CYS A 48 1.20 0.13 -6.17
CA CYS A 48 1.10 0.46 -7.58
C CYS A 48 -0.30 0.13 -8.10
N PRO A 49 -1.01 1.07 -8.73
CA PRO A 49 -2.26 0.74 -9.39
C PRO A 49 -2.01 -0.23 -10.54
N VAL A 50 -2.89 -1.18 -10.70
CA VAL A 50 -2.84 -2.15 -11.80
C VAL A 50 -4.14 -2.12 -12.59
N ALA A 51 -4.19 -2.80 -13.71
CA ALA A 51 -5.39 -2.91 -14.51
C ALA A 51 -6.48 -3.63 -13.73
N GLY A 52 -7.72 -3.19 -13.87
CA GLY A 52 -8.88 -3.77 -13.19
C GLY A 52 -9.64 -2.73 -12.39
N GLY A 53 -10.55 -3.20 -11.57
CA GLY A 53 -11.44 -2.33 -10.81
C GLY A 53 -12.61 -1.85 -11.64
N SER A 54 -13.45 -1.04 -11.03
CA SER A 54 -14.65 -0.53 -11.69
C SER A 54 -14.36 0.76 -12.45
N PRO A 55 -15.05 1.01 -13.58
CA PRO A 55 -15.00 2.32 -14.22
C PRO A 55 -15.44 3.40 -13.24
N GLN A 56 -14.93 4.60 -13.41
CA GLN A 56 -15.36 5.73 -12.59
C GLN A 56 -16.78 6.15 -12.97
N LEU A 57 -17.75 5.81 -12.11
CA LEU A 57 -19.15 6.15 -12.30
C LEU A 57 -19.50 7.53 -11.74
N HIS A 58 -18.71 8.03 -10.81
CA HIS A 58 -18.90 9.33 -10.19
C HIS A 58 -17.54 9.99 -9.98
N TYR A 59 -17.47 11.31 -10.17
CA TYR A 59 -16.20 12.01 -10.08
C TYR A 59 -15.52 11.87 -8.71
N ALA A 60 -16.30 11.67 -7.65
CA ALA A 60 -15.77 11.59 -6.29
C ALA A 60 -15.36 10.16 -5.89
N LEU A 61 -15.98 9.13 -6.47
CA LEU A 61 -15.78 7.74 -6.09
C LEU A 61 -14.82 7.04 -7.03
N ARG A 62 -13.86 6.31 -6.47
CA ARG A 62 -12.93 5.48 -7.22
C ARG A 62 -12.81 4.09 -6.61
N GLU A 63 -12.68 3.10 -7.47
CA GLU A 63 -12.62 1.68 -7.09
C GLU A 63 -11.45 0.99 -7.81
N PRO A 64 -10.20 1.41 -7.58
CA PRO A 64 -9.05 0.82 -8.24
C PRO A 64 -8.68 -0.53 -7.65
N VAL A 65 -7.85 -1.26 -8.41
CA VAL A 65 -7.06 -2.39 -7.88
C VAL A 65 -5.64 -1.90 -7.68
N ILE A 66 -5.11 -2.13 -6.49
CA ILE A 66 -3.77 -1.72 -6.10
C ILE A 66 -2.94 -2.96 -5.81
N GLN A 67 -1.83 -3.11 -6.52
CA GLN A 67 -0.85 -4.13 -6.17
C GLN A 67 -0.01 -3.64 -5.00
N VAL A 68 0.07 -4.47 -3.96
CA VAL A 68 0.87 -4.18 -2.76
C VAL A 68 2.01 -5.19 -2.70
N ASP A 69 3.23 -4.68 -2.66
CA ASP A 69 4.44 -5.48 -2.57
C ASP A 69 5.09 -5.23 -1.23
N CYS A 70 5.29 -6.29 -0.44
CA CYS A 70 5.97 -6.20 0.83
C CYS A 70 7.35 -6.81 0.71
N TYR A 71 8.38 -6.00 0.90
CA TYR A 71 9.79 -6.37 0.76
C TYR A 71 10.45 -6.50 2.12
N ALA A 72 11.32 -7.49 2.23
CA ALA A 72 12.26 -7.59 3.33
C ALA A 72 13.61 -8.03 2.76
N VAL A 73 14.69 -7.62 3.40
CA VAL A 73 16.04 -7.93 2.96
C VAL A 73 16.91 -8.30 4.13
N SER A 74 17.82 -9.26 3.92
CA SER A 74 18.83 -9.64 4.90
C SER A 74 20.21 -9.49 4.26
N ARG A 75 21.00 -8.54 4.78
CA ARG A 75 22.35 -8.27 4.26
C ARG A 75 23.37 -9.30 4.74
N ASN A 76 23.09 -9.96 5.87
CA ASN A 76 24.04 -10.84 6.54
C ASN A 76 23.76 -12.33 6.26
N SER A 77 22.79 -12.61 5.44
CA SER A 77 22.38 -13.99 5.12
C SER A 77 22.06 -14.10 3.63
N GLY A 78 22.48 -15.21 3.02
CA GLY A 78 22.10 -15.52 1.66
C GLY A 78 20.66 -16.01 1.52
N LYS A 79 19.95 -16.18 2.64
CA LYS A 79 18.56 -16.62 2.63
C LYS A 79 17.63 -15.42 2.68
N PRO A 80 16.66 -15.31 1.75
CA PRO A 80 15.66 -14.25 1.83
C PRO A 80 14.84 -14.34 3.13
N PRO A 81 14.55 -13.21 3.79
CA PRO A 81 13.79 -13.22 5.04
C PRO A 81 12.29 -13.31 4.79
N TRP A 82 11.82 -14.45 4.30
CA TRP A 82 10.42 -14.68 3.93
C TRP A 82 9.44 -14.44 5.07
N GLY A 83 9.81 -14.84 6.29
CA GLY A 83 8.97 -14.64 7.46
C GLY A 83 8.71 -13.16 7.75
N ARG A 84 9.73 -12.32 7.58
CA ARG A 84 9.60 -10.87 7.79
C ARG A 84 8.72 -10.23 6.73
N ALA A 85 8.91 -10.62 5.46
CA ALA A 85 8.06 -10.13 4.37
C ALA A 85 6.61 -10.57 4.55
N ALA A 86 6.39 -11.82 4.96
CA ALA A 86 5.06 -12.33 5.26
C ALA A 86 4.41 -11.58 6.42
N SER A 87 5.16 -11.31 7.50
CA SER A 87 4.65 -10.56 8.64
C SER A 87 4.27 -9.13 8.26
N LEU A 88 5.04 -8.50 7.39
CA LEU A 88 4.72 -7.17 6.89
C LEU A 88 3.43 -7.19 6.05
N MET A 89 3.26 -8.22 5.20
CA MET A 89 2.02 -8.38 4.45
C MET A 89 0.82 -8.61 5.38
N GLU A 90 0.98 -9.29 6.50
CA GLU A 90 -0.10 -9.48 7.46
C GLU A 90 -0.54 -8.17 8.11
N LEU A 91 0.32 -7.17 8.20
CA LEU A 91 -0.10 -5.83 8.63
C LEU A 91 -1.04 -5.19 7.60
N VAL A 92 -0.78 -5.41 6.32
CA VAL A 92 -1.67 -4.95 5.23
C VAL A 92 -3.00 -5.67 5.31
N VAL A 93 -2.99 -6.99 5.51
CA VAL A 93 -4.22 -7.79 5.67
C VAL A 93 -5.03 -7.26 6.86
N ALA A 94 -4.38 -7.05 8.00
CA ALA A 94 -5.03 -6.54 9.21
C ALA A 94 -5.66 -5.16 8.98
N ALA A 95 -5.01 -4.31 8.18
CA ALA A 95 -5.55 -2.99 7.86
C ALA A 95 -6.90 -3.07 7.13
N THR A 96 -7.12 -4.11 6.33
CA THR A 96 -8.40 -4.30 5.62
C THR A 96 -9.55 -4.65 6.56
N TYR A 97 -9.25 -5.16 7.75
CA TYR A 97 -10.24 -5.51 8.77
C TYR A 97 -10.39 -4.46 9.86
N ASP A 98 -9.61 -3.39 9.81
CA ASP A 98 -9.66 -2.34 10.83
C ASP A 98 -10.80 -1.37 10.54
N GLU A 99 -12.00 -1.73 10.94
CA GLU A 99 -13.19 -0.92 10.74
C GLU A 99 -13.10 0.45 11.40
N ALA A 100 -12.34 0.57 12.48
CA ALA A 100 -12.18 1.84 13.17
C ALA A 100 -11.43 2.88 12.31
N ARG A 101 -10.68 2.43 11.32
CA ARG A 101 -9.95 3.31 10.40
C ARG A 101 -10.69 3.56 9.09
N MET A 102 -11.68 2.74 8.77
CA MET A 102 -12.48 2.98 7.58
C MET A 102 -13.31 4.25 7.76
N GLN A 103 -13.51 4.96 6.67
CA GLN A 103 -14.27 6.21 6.60
C GLN A 103 -13.67 7.38 7.40
N ARG A 104 -12.48 7.22 7.96
CA ARG A 104 -11.76 8.35 8.54
C ARG A 104 -11.16 9.21 7.44
N THR A 105 -11.15 10.52 7.68
CA THR A 105 -10.51 11.46 6.79
C THR A 105 -9.00 11.23 6.81
N LEU A 106 -8.41 11.03 5.64
CA LEU A 106 -6.97 10.85 5.50
C LEU A 106 -6.29 12.21 5.34
N THR A 107 -5.11 12.34 5.95
CA THR A 107 -4.24 13.48 5.75
C THR A 107 -3.40 13.24 4.50
N LEU A 108 -3.63 14.04 3.48
CA LEU A 108 -2.89 14.00 2.22
C LEU A 108 -1.91 15.18 2.16
N PRO A 109 -0.92 15.15 1.24
CA PRO A 109 -0.03 16.29 1.07
C PRO A 109 -0.78 17.60 0.80
N VAL A 110 -0.16 18.72 1.15
CA VAL A 110 -0.73 20.04 0.94
C VAL A 110 -1.07 20.25 -0.55
N GLY A 111 -2.24 20.78 -0.81
CA GLY A 111 -2.71 21.04 -2.18
C GLY A 111 -3.69 20.00 -2.71
N TYR A 112 -3.91 18.90 -1.97
CA TYR A 112 -4.89 17.89 -2.35
C TYR A 112 -6.14 17.97 -1.46
N PRO A 113 -7.33 17.77 -2.03
CA PRO A 113 -8.55 17.58 -1.24
C PRO A 113 -8.40 16.35 -0.34
N GLN A 114 -9.07 16.37 0.77
CA GLN A 114 -9.11 15.23 1.66
C GLN A 114 -9.82 14.05 1.01
N ALA A 115 -9.52 12.87 1.47
CA ALA A 115 -10.12 11.64 0.99
C ALA A 115 -10.40 10.69 2.15
N ARG A 116 -11.26 9.71 1.91
CA ARG A 116 -11.44 8.62 2.88
C ARG A 116 -11.63 7.31 2.14
N VAL A 117 -11.10 6.25 2.72
CA VAL A 117 -11.29 4.90 2.24
C VAL A 117 -12.60 4.38 2.83
N LEU A 118 -13.50 3.94 1.97
CA LEU A 118 -14.79 3.40 2.38
C LEU A 118 -14.66 1.94 2.77
N THR A 119 -13.98 1.17 1.94
CA THR A 119 -13.74 -0.26 2.16
C THR A 119 -12.49 -0.69 1.41
N ALA A 120 -11.87 -1.74 1.89
CA ALA A 120 -10.72 -2.36 1.26
C ALA A 120 -10.75 -3.87 1.50
N HIS A 121 -10.39 -4.65 0.50
CA HIS A 121 -10.27 -6.10 0.68
C HIS A 121 -9.22 -6.66 -0.28
N LEU A 122 -8.58 -7.73 0.13
CA LEU A 122 -7.68 -8.47 -0.75
C LEU A 122 -8.49 -9.28 -1.75
N MET A 123 -8.04 -9.29 -2.98
CA MET A 123 -8.69 -10.03 -4.06
C MET A 123 -8.23 -11.48 -4.12
N SER A 124 -7.11 -11.79 -3.48
CA SER A 124 -6.54 -13.15 -3.41
C SER A 124 -5.61 -13.24 -2.21
N GLU A 125 -5.24 -14.47 -1.84
CA GLU A 125 -4.22 -14.67 -0.82
C GLU A 125 -2.90 -14.03 -1.23
N PRO A 126 -2.16 -13.43 -0.29
CA PRO A 126 -0.81 -12.98 -0.56
C PRO A 126 0.08 -14.12 -1.05
N ARG A 127 0.92 -13.85 -2.02
CA ARG A 127 1.77 -14.85 -2.63
C ARG A 127 3.23 -14.43 -2.63
N ARG A 128 4.09 -15.40 -2.53
CA ARG A 128 5.53 -15.22 -2.63
C ARG A 128 5.91 -14.96 -4.09
N MET A 129 6.77 -13.97 -4.33
CA MET A 129 7.32 -13.70 -5.66
C MET A 129 8.79 -14.06 -5.68
N PRO A 130 9.15 -15.19 -6.30
CA PRO A 130 10.56 -15.55 -6.50
C PRO A 130 11.17 -14.77 -7.66
N GLY A 131 12.49 -14.75 -7.75
CA GLY A 131 13.19 -14.22 -8.91
C GLY A 131 13.84 -12.86 -8.74
N ASP A 132 13.67 -12.23 -7.57
CA ASP A 132 14.42 -11.03 -7.21
C ASP A 132 15.83 -11.42 -6.75
N GLU A 133 16.62 -10.46 -6.25
CA GLU A 133 17.95 -10.76 -5.72
C GLU A 133 17.90 -11.78 -4.58
N ALA A 134 18.98 -12.55 -4.44
CA ALA A 134 19.01 -13.70 -3.52
C ALA A 134 18.74 -13.35 -2.05
N SER A 135 19.04 -12.11 -1.63
CA SER A 135 18.82 -11.67 -0.25
C SER A 135 17.45 -11.04 -0.03
N TYR A 136 16.65 -10.88 -1.07
CA TYR A 136 15.35 -10.20 -1.00
C TYR A 136 14.22 -11.22 -0.87
N ALA A 137 13.26 -10.88 -0.01
CA ALA A 137 11.98 -11.56 0.05
C ALA A 137 10.88 -10.58 -0.37
N ARG A 138 9.92 -11.07 -1.15
CA ARG A 138 8.83 -10.23 -1.65
C ARG A 138 7.52 -11.02 -1.61
N PHE A 139 6.53 -10.46 -0.93
CA PHE A 139 5.14 -10.92 -1.00
C PHE A 139 4.31 -9.92 -1.75
N VAL A 140 3.36 -10.40 -2.53
CA VAL A 140 2.51 -9.57 -3.39
C VAL A 140 1.06 -9.92 -3.13
N ALA A 141 0.20 -8.91 -3.08
CA ALA A 141 -1.25 -9.09 -3.06
C ALA A 141 -1.90 -7.98 -3.87
N ASP A 142 -3.08 -8.28 -4.41
CA ASP A 142 -3.90 -7.28 -5.09
C ASP A 142 -5.03 -6.86 -4.14
N LEU A 143 -5.17 -5.56 -3.97
CA LEU A 143 -6.09 -4.93 -3.05
C LEU A 143 -7.16 -4.17 -3.83
N ALA A 144 -8.42 -4.49 -3.59
CA ALA A 144 -9.53 -3.67 -4.08
C ALA A 144 -9.77 -2.56 -3.07
N LEU A 145 -9.61 -1.31 -3.50
CA LEU A 145 -9.75 -0.15 -2.64
C LEU A 145 -10.90 0.71 -3.15
N HIS A 146 -11.87 0.99 -2.29
CA HIS A 146 -12.95 1.91 -2.62
C HIS A 146 -12.76 3.18 -1.81
N TRP A 147 -12.57 4.30 -2.49
CA TRP A 147 -12.31 5.56 -1.81
C TRP A 147 -13.06 6.72 -2.44
N ILE A 148 -13.24 7.76 -1.68
CA ILE A 148 -14.00 8.95 -2.08
C ILE A 148 -13.20 10.21 -1.79
N THR A 149 -13.25 11.18 -2.69
CA THR A 149 -12.75 12.53 -2.42
C THR A 149 -13.82 13.32 -1.66
N LEU A 150 -13.39 14.16 -0.73
CA LEU A 150 -14.28 14.97 0.09
C LEU A 150 -14.41 16.38 -0.42
#